data_4363017ac7553fe818b9a4a7ee2f46d7
#
_entry.id   4363017ac7553fe818b9a4a7ee2f46d7
#
_cell.length_a   1.000
_cell.length_b   1.000
_cell.length_c   1.000
_cell.angle_alpha   90.00
_cell.angle_beta   90.00
_cell.angle_gamma   90.00
#
_symmetry.space_group_name_H-M   'P 1'
#
loop_
_entity.id
_entity.type
_entity.pdbx_description
1 polymer ?
#
loop_
_entity_poly.entity_id
_entity_poly.type
_entity_poly.pdbx_seq_one_letter_code
_entity_poly.pdbx_strand_id
1 'polypeptide(L)'
;MSGLARGRVVADAVVVGAGLAGLTAARKLEAAGASVLVLEAGERVGGRTMTRRVDGVSVEMGGQWVGPGQRRINALAEELGVETFPTHLDGRTVFYSGGRRSEYEEDDGIPFEDPASLREVRGIFRALGELARCVPADAPWTTEKAAEWDGQTLETWKLQQTHNEGARFYFDLAVESLYACEPRDVSLLGVLSDIAASNSFVGLFELEASAEEYRFVGGAQEVSIRLARDLEGRVVLGSPVRRIVQEGGEVLVEADQASFRAESAIVAVPPALRGRIEYVPALPPMHDGLSQRMPMGAVIKCHAVYDAPFWHEAGLNGRAESDAGPCKITCDNSAPGNETGVLTGFILGADARQWGCRPAQERERAVLECFARYFGEEAFSPIGYAETDWGAEVYSRGGYAGVPTPGLLLDHGPALQEPVGRIHWAGAETAVEWNGYMEGAVESGERAAREVLSALSGIGPLPVTAVSGEDDLSEKKRAKGRRHRG
;
A
#
# COMPACT_ATOMS: atom_id res chain seq x y z
N MET A 1 13.96 -31.10 -27.35
CA MET A 1 14.11 -29.70 -27.77
C MET A 1 13.16 -29.49 -28.95
N SER A 2 11.89 -29.19 -28.67
CA SER A 2 10.89 -28.85 -29.67
C SER A 2 10.99 -27.36 -29.97
N GLY A 3 11.30 -27.01 -31.23
CA GLY A 3 11.38 -25.63 -31.69
C GLY A 3 10.06 -24.90 -31.47
N LEU A 4 10.04 -24.00 -30.51
CA LEU A 4 9.00 -22.99 -30.39
C LEU A 4 9.02 -22.19 -31.70
N ALA A 5 7.92 -22.20 -32.43
CA ALA A 5 7.73 -21.39 -33.62
C ALA A 5 8.08 -19.93 -33.26
N ARG A 6 8.94 -19.27 -34.07
CA ARG A 6 9.25 -17.85 -33.96
C ARG A 6 7.94 -17.09 -34.08
N GLY A 7 7.34 -16.76 -32.92
CA GLY A 7 6.09 -16.00 -32.83
C GLY A 7 6.27 -14.61 -33.45
N ARG A 8 5.25 -14.11 -34.09
CA ARG A 8 5.16 -12.74 -34.58
C ARG A 8 5.14 -11.81 -33.34
N VAL A 9 5.76 -10.61 -33.43
CA VAL A 9 5.56 -9.56 -32.41
C VAL A 9 4.07 -9.36 -32.24
N VAL A 10 3.61 -9.43 -30.99
CA VAL A 10 2.17 -9.41 -30.67
C VAL A 10 1.75 -8.03 -30.18
N ALA A 11 2.70 -7.29 -29.55
CA ALA A 11 2.46 -5.96 -29.01
C ALA A 11 3.76 -5.13 -28.96
N ASP A 12 3.66 -3.81 -28.79
CA ASP A 12 4.80 -2.97 -28.52
C ASP A 12 5.29 -3.19 -27.07
N ALA A 13 4.36 -3.46 -26.15
CA ALA A 13 4.68 -3.77 -24.77
C ALA A 13 3.82 -4.87 -24.17
N VAL A 14 4.42 -5.72 -23.32
CA VAL A 14 3.72 -6.64 -22.41
C VAL A 14 3.85 -6.15 -20.98
N VAL A 15 2.72 -6.02 -20.27
CA VAL A 15 2.66 -5.66 -18.86
C VAL A 15 2.38 -6.92 -18.04
N VAL A 16 3.21 -7.20 -17.04
CA VAL A 16 3.07 -8.34 -16.13
C VAL A 16 2.48 -7.87 -14.81
N GLY A 17 1.22 -8.23 -14.57
CA GLY A 17 0.42 -7.85 -13.41
C GLY A 17 -0.65 -6.81 -13.74
N ALA A 18 -1.92 -7.11 -13.38
CA ALA A 18 -3.08 -6.22 -13.54
C ALA A 18 -3.51 -5.56 -12.21
N GLY A 19 -2.53 -5.16 -11.38
CA GLY A 19 -2.73 -4.21 -10.29
C GLY A 19 -2.83 -2.79 -10.82
N LEU A 20 -3.09 -1.80 -9.94
CA LEU A 20 -3.18 -0.37 -10.30
C LEU A 20 -1.99 0.10 -11.15
N ALA A 21 -0.76 -0.26 -10.75
CA ALA A 21 0.44 0.15 -11.47
C ALA A 21 0.47 -0.37 -12.93
N GLY A 22 0.23 -1.67 -13.11
CA GLY A 22 0.25 -2.28 -14.44
C GLY A 22 -0.87 -1.79 -15.34
N LEU A 23 -2.09 -1.67 -14.81
CA LEU A 23 -3.24 -1.16 -15.57
C LEU A 23 -3.06 0.32 -15.94
N THR A 24 -2.50 1.14 -15.03
CA THR A 24 -2.16 2.53 -15.32
C THR A 24 -1.11 2.62 -16.43
N ALA A 25 -0.05 1.80 -16.37
CA ALA A 25 0.96 1.75 -17.41
C ALA A 25 0.36 1.36 -18.77
N ALA A 26 -0.46 0.32 -18.79
CA ALA A 26 -1.12 -0.14 -20.02
C ALA A 26 -2.03 0.94 -20.63
N ARG A 27 -2.85 1.61 -19.82
CA ARG A 27 -3.71 2.71 -20.28
C ARG A 27 -2.91 3.88 -20.87
N LYS A 28 -1.79 4.24 -20.23
CA LYS A 28 -0.92 5.34 -20.73
C LYS A 28 -0.22 4.96 -22.04
N LEU A 29 0.23 3.73 -22.18
CA LEU A 29 0.81 3.20 -23.44
C LEU A 29 -0.22 3.24 -24.56
N GLU A 30 -1.44 2.73 -24.32
CA GLU A 30 -2.53 2.73 -25.30
C GLU A 30 -2.94 4.13 -25.71
N ALA A 31 -3.09 5.04 -24.76
CA ALA A 31 -3.42 6.44 -25.03
C ALA A 31 -2.37 7.15 -25.90
N ALA A 32 -1.11 6.68 -25.87
CA ALA A 32 -0.04 7.14 -26.75
C ALA A 32 0.02 6.40 -28.10
N GLY A 33 -0.90 5.46 -28.36
CA GLY A 33 -0.99 4.71 -29.62
C GLY A 33 -0.16 3.43 -29.66
N ALA A 34 0.49 3.04 -28.55
CA ALA A 34 1.23 1.78 -28.47
C ALA A 34 0.27 0.60 -28.25
N SER A 35 0.56 -0.53 -28.92
CA SER A 35 -0.16 -1.78 -28.68
C SER A 35 0.34 -2.43 -27.38
N VAL A 36 -0.58 -2.81 -26.50
CA VAL A 36 -0.26 -3.35 -25.18
C VAL A 36 -1.05 -4.62 -24.88
N LEU A 37 -0.42 -5.55 -24.15
CA LEU A 37 -1.06 -6.72 -23.56
C LEU A 37 -0.74 -6.78 -22.08
N VAL A 38 -1.73 -7.03 -21.24
CA VAL A 38 -1.57 -7.19 -19.78
C VAL A 38 -1.79 -8.65 -19.41
N LEU A 39 -0.83 -9.25 -18.72
CA LEU A 39 -0.90 -10.64 -18.24
C LEU A 39 -1.07 -10.63 -16.72
N GLU A 40 -2.21 -11.10 -16.22
CA GLU A 40 -2.52 -11.23 -14.82
C GLU A 40 -2.47 -12.71 -14.39
N ALA A 41 -1.75 -12.97 -13.31
CA ALA A 41 -1.58 -14.33 -12.81
C ALA A 41 -2.85 -14.88 -12.15
N GLY A 42 -3.63 -14.02 -11.50
CA GLY A 42 -4.88 -14.35 -10.81
C GLY A 42 -6.11 -14.31 -11.73
N GLU A 43 -7.25 -14.62 -11.15
CA GLU A 43 -8.57 -14.60 -11.82
C GLU A 43 -9.27 -13.23 -11.70
N ARG A 44 -8.61 -12.21 -11.17
CA ARG A 44 -9.15 -10.86 -10.97
C ARG A 44 -8.06 -9.80 -11.18
N VAL A 45 -8.50 -8.61 -11.53
CA VAL A 45 -7.66 -7.41 -11.54
C VAL A 45 -7.61 -6.75 -10.15
N GLY A 46 -6.72 -5.79 -9.96
CA GLY A 46 -6.62 -4.97 -8.75
C GLY A 46 -5.45 -5.31 -7.83
N GLY A 47 -4.84 -6.51 -7.97
CA GLY A 47 -3.71 -6.91 -7.14
C GLY A 47 -4.03 -6.82 -5.64
N ARG A 48 -3.38 -5.90 -4.92
CA ARG A 48 -3.58 -5.66 -3.48
C ARG A 48 -4.83 -4.83 -3.11
N THR A 49 -5.62 -4.36 -4.08
CA THR A 49 -7.00 -3.91 -3.86
C THR A 49 -7.96 -5.03 -4.18
N MET A 50 -8.86 -5.34 -3.26
CA MET A 50 -9.82 -6.44 -3.41
C MET A 50 -11.08 -6.12 -2.64
N THR A 51 -12.23 -6.23 -3.32
CA THR A 51 -13.56 -6.06 -2.73
C THR A 51 -14.30 -7.39 -2.79
N ARG A 52 -14.95 -7.78 -1.72
CA ARG A 52 -15.81 -8.97 -1.64
C ARG A 52 -17.20 -8.59 -1.15
N ARG A 53 -18.18 -9.44 -1.42
CA ARG A 53 -19.50 -9.34 -0.82
C ARG A 53 -19.64 -10.36 0.31
N VAL A 54 -20.09 -9.87 1.48
CA VAL A 54 -20.38 -10.66 2.68
C VAL A 54 -21.83 -10.31 3.08
N ASP A 55 -22.72 -11.27 3.02
CA ASP A 55 -24.17 -11.08 3.25
C ASP A 55 -24.77 -9.85 2.53
N GLY A 56 -24.39 -9.69 1.26
CA GLY A 56 -24.86 -8.58 0.42
C GLY A 56 -24.11 -7.25 0.60
N VAL A 57 -23.29 -7.12 1.64
CA VAL A 57 -22.49 -5.93 1.94
C VAL A 57 -21.13 -6.02 1.25
N SER A 58 -20.71 -4.95 0.57
CA SER A 58 -19.36 -4.86 -0.01
C SER A 58 -18.36 -4.51 1.09
N VAL A 59 -17.31 -5.34 1.23
CA VAL A 59 -16.21 -5.15 2.17
C VAL A 59 -14.88 -5.10 1.42
N GLU A 60 -13.98 -4.25 1.88
CA GLU A 60 -12.68 -4.04 1.24
C GLU A 60 -11.59 -4.86 1.92
N MET A 61 -11.26 -5.99 1.31
CA MET A 61 -10.31 -6.95 1.84
C MET A 61 -8.84 -6.52 1.73
N GLY A 62 -8.55 -5.49 0.90
CA GLY A 62 -7.20 -4.95 0.65
C GLY A 62 -7.07 -3.47 0.99
N GLY A 63 -6.21 -2.74 0.25
CA GLY A 63 -6.10 -1.30 0.34
C GLY A 63 -7.41 -0.61 0.02
N GLN A 64 -7.78 0.40 0.81
CA GLN A 64 -9.12 1.00 0.74
C GLN A 64 -9.14 2.51 0.86
N TRP A 65 -8.19 3.10 1.57
CA TRP A 65 -8.21 4.52 1.90
C TRP A 65 -7.44 5.38 0.92
N VAL A 66 -7.87 6.62 0.82
CA VAL A 66 -7.22 7.66 0.04
C VAL A 66 -7.34 9.00 0.75
N GLY A 67 -6.30 9.82 0.67
CA GLY A 67 -6.30 11.16 1.24
C GLY A 67 -6.17 12.25 0.18
N PRO A 68 -6.39 13.53 0.54
CA PRO A 68 -6.33 14.67 -0.39
C PRO A 68 -4.95 14.88 -1.03
N GLY A 69 -3.88 14.43 -0.35
CA GLY A 69 -2.50 14.51 -0.84
C GLY A 69 -2.21 13.53 -1.98
N GLN A 70 -3.03 12.51 -2.16
CA GLN A 70 -2.87 11.45 -3.15
C GLN A 70 -3.54 11.84 -4.47
N ARG A 71 -2.91 12.75 -5.20
CA ARG A 71 -3.54 13.47 -6.33
C ARG A 71 -3.78 12.60 -7.56
N ARG A 72 -2.87 11.67 -7.89
CA ARG A 72 -2.95 10.85 -9.11
C ARG A 72 -4.09 9.84 -9.01
N ILE A 73 -4.19 9.13 -7.88
CA ILE A 73 -5.26 8.14 -7.68
C ILE A 73 -6.63 8.83 -7.60
N ASN A 74 -6.72 10.01 -6.96
CA ASN A 74 -7.94 10.79 -6.91
C ASN A 74 -8.37 11.28 -8.31
N ALA A 75 -7.44 11.84 -9.09
CA ALA A 75 -7.71 12.24 -10.47
C ALA A 75 -8.10 11.06 -11.36
N LEU A 76 -7.41 9.93 -11.20
CA LEU A 76 -7.74 8.70 -11.94
C LEU A 76 -9.13 8.18 -11.60
N ALA A 77 -9.50 8.17 -10.31
CA ALA A 77 -10.84 7.78 -9.86
C ALA A 77 -11.91 8.71 -10.45
N GLU A 78 -11.70 10.03 -10.44
CA GLU A 78 -12.59 11.02 -11.04
C GLU A 78 -12.74 10.80 -12.55
N GLU A 79 -11.64 10.62 -13.30
CA GLU A 79 -11.67 10.30 -14.74
C GLU A 79 -12.47 9.04 -15.05
N LEU A 80 -12.39 8.04 -14.19
CA LEU A 80 -13.11 6.78 -14.32
C LEU A 80 -14.54 6.85 -13.75
N GLY A 81 -14.95 7.97 -13.16
CA GLY A 81 -16.26 8.14 -12.54
C GLY A 81 -16.45 7.32 -11.26
N VAL A 82 -15.36 7.01 -10.52
CA VAL A 82 -15.42 6.39 -9.21
C VAL A 82 -15.47 7.47 -8.15
N GLU A 83 -16.60 7.55 -7.46
CA GLU A 83 -16.81 8.53 -6.39
C GLU A 83 -16.13 8.08 -5.08
N THR A 84 -15.86 9.06 -4.20
CA THR A 84 -15.34 8.81 -2.85
C THR A 84 -16.33 9.31 -1.79
N PHE A 85 -16.19 8.79 -0.59
CA PHE A 85 -16.94 9.23 0.60
C PHE A 85 -16.01 9.30 1.81
N PRO A 86 -16.29 10.18 2.80
CA PRO A 86 -15.46 10.31 3.98
C PRO A 86 -15.51 9.05 4.85
N THR A 87 -14.37 8.71 5.44
CA THR A 87 -14.29 7.69 6.49
C THR A 87 -15.08 8.17 7.72
N HIS A 88 -15.83 7.26 8.38
CA HIS A 88 -16.54 7.60 9.60
C HIS A 88 -15.55 7.75 10.77
N LEU A 89 -15.51 8.93 11.36
CA LEU A 89 -14.60 9.26 12.48
C LEU A 89 -15.35 9.85 13.68
N ASP A 90 -16.66 10.08 13.56
CA ASP A 90 -17.47 10.68 14.62
C ASP A 90 -17.61 9.73 15.82
N GLY A 91 -17.29 10.20 17.01
CA GLY A 91 -17.36 9.46 18.26
C GLY A 91 -16.00 9.18 18.87
N ARG A 92 -15.99 8.44 19.99
CA ARG A 92 -14.79 8.15 20.76
C ARG A 92 -14.09 6.90 20.26
N THR A 93 -12.77 6.91 20.31
CA THR A 93 -11.89 5.75 20.09
C THR A 93 -11.72 4.96 21.39
N VAL A 94 -11.67 3.65 21.30
CA VAL A 94 -11.38 2.78 22.44
C VAL A 94 -9.87 2.55 22.56
N PHE A 95 -9.33 2.74 23.76
CA PHE A 95 -7.98 2.36 24.12
C PHE A 95 -8.03 1.25 25.17
N TYR A 96 -7.47 0.08 24.84
CA TYR A 96 -7.41 -1.05 25.76
C TYR A 96 -5.96 -1.40 26.06
N SER A 97 -5.53 -1.15 27.30
CA SER A 97 -4.15 -1.43 27.72
C SER A 97 -4.09 -1.85 29.18
N GLY A 98 -3.20 -2.81 29.51
CA GLY A 98 -3.03 -3.31 30.87
C GLY A 98 -4.30 -3.94 31.46
N GLY A 99 -5.21 -4.47 30.63
CA GLY A 99 -6.49 -5.05 31.07
C GLY A 99 -7.57 -4.02 31.35
N ARG A 100 -7.36 -2.74 31.03
CA ARG A 100 -8.31 -1.63 31.23
C ARG A 100 -8.79 -1.10 29.91
N ARG A 101 -10.10 -0.90 29.80
CA ARG A 101 -10.74 -0.23 28.68
C ARG A 101 -10.99 1.22 29.05
N SER A 102 -10.54 2.14 28.21
CA SER A 102 -10.81 3.58 28.28
C SER A 102 -11.28 4.08 26.91
N GLU A 103 -11.85 5.27 26.88
CA GLU A 103 -12.33 5.93 25.67
C GLU A 103 -11.75 7.33 25.63
N TYR A 104 -11.46 7.83 24.42
CA TYR A 104 -10.94 9.18 24.25
C TYR A 104 -11.43 9.79 22.93
N GLU A 105 -11.57 11.09 22.91
CA GLU A 105 -11.72 11.88 21.69
C GLU A 105 -10.34 12.15 21.10
N GLU A 106 -10.24 12.26 19.82
CA GLU A 106 -8.95 12.41 19.13
C GLU A 106 -8.18 13.65 19.60
N ASP A 107 -8.88 14.76 19.82
CA ASP A 107 -8.32 16.01 20.33
C ASP A 107 -7.73 15.89 21.75
N ASP A 108 -8.29 15.00 22.59
CA ASP A 108 -7.82 14.79 23.97
C ASP A 108 -6.50 14.00 24.00
N GLY A 109 -6.21 13.26 22.93
CA GLY A 109 -5.07 12.36 22.81
C GLY A 109 -5.23 11.08 23.65
N ILE A 110 -4.35 10.13 23.42
CA ILE A 110 -4.39 8.78 24.00
C ILE A 110 -4.28 8.84 25.51
N PRO A 111 -5.18 8.16 26.25
CA PRO A 111 -5.25 8.19 27.72
C PRO A 111 -4.21 7.24 28.35
N PHE A 112 -2.93 7.51 28.17
CA PHE A 112 -1.88 6.78 28.86
C PHE A 112 -1.98 6.94 30.38
N GLU A 113 -1.67 5.88 31.13
CA GLU A 113 -1.55 5.98 32.60
C GLU A 113 -0.44 6.93 33.01
N ASP A 114 0.69 6.94 32.28
CA ASP A 114 1.77 7.90 32.46
C ASP A 114 1.70 9.02 31.41
N PRO A 115 1.42 10.27 31.82
CA PRO A 115 1.40 11.42 30.91
C PRO A 115 2.74 11.70 30.22
N ALA A 116 3.87 11.13 30.68
CA ALA A 116 5.15 11.26 30.01
C ALA A 116 5.18 10.47 28.71
N SER A 117 4.45 9.34 28.63
CA SER A 117 4.40 8.48 27.44
C SER A 117 3.97 9.26 26.19
N LEU A 118 2.91 10.05 26.28
CA LEU A 118 2.43 10.86 25.13
C LEU A 118 3.45 11.91 24.69
N ARG A 119 4.13 12.56 25.65
CA ARG A 119 5.16 13.55 25.32
C ARG A 119 6.37 12.91 24.63
N GLU A 120 6.80 11.74 25.11
CA GLU A 120 7.95 11.03 24.56
C GLU A 120 7.66 10.48 23.17
N VAL A 121 6.51 9.84 22.95
CA VAL A 121 6.13 9.34 21.63
C VAL A 121 6.02 10.46 20.60
N ARG A 122 5.41 11.59 20.95
CA ARG A 122 5.38 12.78 20.08
C ARG A 122 6.80 13.32 19.80
N GLY A 123 7.69 13.25 20.78
CA GLY A 123 9.11 13.60 20.61
C GLY A 123 9.82 12.70 19.61
N ILE A 124 9.57 11.38 19.68
CA ILE A 124 10.14 10.38 18.78
C ILE A 124 9.66 10.64 17.34
N PHE A 125 8.37 10.85 17.15
CA PHE A 125 7.82 11.13 15.81
C PHE A 125 8.37 12.44 15.23
N ARG A 126 8.50 13.48 16.03
CA ARG A 126 9.13 14.73 15.60
C ARG A 126 10.58 14.51 15.17
N ALA A 127 11.35 13.73 15.92
CA ALA A 127 12.74 13.42 15.59
C ALA A 127 12.86 12.67 14.26
N LEU A 128 11.96 11.71 13.98
CA LEU A 128 11.91 11.05 12.67
C LEU A 128 11.63 12.04 11.54
N GLY A 129 10.64 12.93 11.72
CA GLY A 129 10.31 13.96 10.74
C GLY A 129 11.48 14.92 10.46
N GLU A 130 12.26 15.27 11.49
CA GLU A 130 13.46 16.10 11.33
C GLU A 130 14.57 15.38 10.55
N LEU A 131 14.80 14.09 10.83
CA LEU A 131 15.77 13.27 10.09
C LEU A 131 15.36 13.08 8.64
N ALA A 132 14.09 12.84 8.37
CA ALA A 132 13.55 12.60 7.02
C ALA A 132 13.77 13.80 6.07
N ARG A 133 13.84 15.03 6.59
CA ARG A 133 14.12 16.23 5.78
C ARG A 133 15.49 16.20 5.08
N CYS A 134 16.41 15.37 5.56
CA CYS A 134 17.73 15.22 4.97
C CYS A 134 17.80 14.08 3.93
N VAL A 135 16.67 13.39 3.68
CA VAL A 135 16.61 12.23 2.78
C VAL A 135 16.00 12.64 1.44
N PRO A 136 16.73 12.53 0.31
CA PRO A 136 16.15 12.71 -1.00
C PRO A 136 15.12 11.61 -1.28
N ALA A 137 13.88 11.98 -1.63
CA ALA A 137 12.80 11.02 -1.85
C ALA A 137 13.06 10.07 -3.05
N ASP A 138 13.73 10.57 -4.09
CA ASP A 138 14.05 9.83 -5.32
C ASP A 138 15.30 8.95 -5.21
N ALA A 139 16.20 9.26 -4.26
CA ALA A 139 17.46 8.56 -4.10
C ALA A 139 17.92 8.51 -2.62
N PRO A 140 17.17 7.89 -1.70
CA PRO A 140 17.44 7.91 -0.26
C PRO A 140 18.82 7.36 0.10
N TRP A 141 19.36 6.46 -0.70
CA TRP A 141 20.71 5.88 -0.54
C TRP A 141 21.85 6.86 -0.77
N THR A 142 21.56 8.07 -1.28
CA THR A 142 22.57 9.11 -1.52
C THR A 142 22.76 10.08 -0.35
N THR A 143 21.90 9.99 0.68
CA THR A 143 22.06 10.85 1.87
C THR A 143 23.39 10.57 2.56
N GLU A 144 24.01 11.60 3.16
CA GLU A 144 25.32 11.50 3.83
C GLU A 144 25.35 10.37 4.89
N LYS A 145 24.24 10.14 5.56
CA LYS A 145 24.12 9.13 6.61
C LYS A 145 23.47 7.81 6.17
N ALA A 146 23.37 7.56 4.86
CA ALA A 146 22.70 6.37 4.34
C ALA A 146 23.25 5.07 4.97
N ALA A 147 24.56 4.91 5.04
CA ALA A 147 25.17 3.71 5.62
C ALA A 147 24.88 3.53 7.12
N GLU A 148 24.79 4.62 7.88
CA GLU A 148 24.44 4.59 9.30
C GLU A 148 22.95 4.22 9.49
N TRP A 149 22.07 4.87 8.74
CA TRP A 149 20.64 4.74 8.90
C TRP A 149 20.08 3.45 8.27
N ASP A 150 20.63 3.01 7.15
CA ASP A 150 20.24 1.73 6.55
C ASP A 150 20.90 0.53 7.24
N GLY A 151 22.02 0.73 7.93
CA GLY A 151 22.71 -0.29 8.70
C GLY A 151 22.06 -0.67 10.03
N GLN A 152 20.99 0.03 10.45
CA GLN A 152 20.28 -0.24 11.70
C GLN A 152 18.78 -0.39 11.49
N THR A 153 18.13 -1.14 12.41
CA THR A 153 16.68 -1.25 12.45
C THR A 153 16.06 -0.01 13.11
N LEU A 154 14.79 0.27 12.78
CA LEU A 154 14.00 1.28 13.48
C LEU A 154 13.91 0.96 14.99
N GLU A 155 13.85 -0.33 15.37
CA GLU A 155 13.90 -0.77 16.77
C GLU A 155 15.17 -0.30 17.48
N THR A 156 16.34 -0.51 16.87
CA THR A 156 17.63 -0.08 17.47
C THR A 156 17.63 1.42 17.72
N TRP A 157 17.14 2.21 16.75
CA TRP A 157 17.04 3.65 16.88
C TRP A 157 16.03 4.06 17.96
N LYS A 158 14.81 3.48 17.98
CA LYS A 158 13.77 3.74 19.00
C LYS A 158 14.29 3.55 20.43
N LEU A 159 15.02 2.46 20.67
CA LEU A 159 15.56 2.14 21.99
C LEU A 159 16.58 3.17 22.50
N GLN A 160 17.20 3.93 21.59
CA GLN A 160 18.08 5.06 21.95
C GLN A 160 17.29 6.34 22.29
N GLN A 161 16.03 6.46 21.82
CA GLN A 161 15.22 7.67 22.00
C GLN A 161 14.46 7.67 23.32
N THR A 162 13.99 6.51 23.79
CA THR A 162 13.17 6.43 24.99
C THR A 162 13.37 5.12 25.78
N HIS A 163 13.21 5.21 27.09
CA HIS A 163 13.08 4.07 28.03
C HIS A 163 11.66 3.89 28.55
N ASN A 164 10.74 4.78 28.19
CA ASN A 164 9.35 4.74 28.62
C ASN A 164 8.60 3.61 27.88
N GLU A 165 8.06 2.66 28.64
CA GLU A 165 7.39 1.47 28.09
C GLU A 165 6.10 1.84 27.32
N GLY A 166 5.31 2.80 27.83
CA GLY A 166 4.11 3.27 27.16
C GLY A 166 4.40 3.95 25.82
N ALA A 167 5.47 4.77 25.76
CA ALA A 167 5.91 5.38 24.52
C ALA A 167 6.42 4.36 23.52
N ARG A 168 7.16 3.34 23.97
CA ARG A 168 7.63 2.24 23.10
C ARG A 168 6.48 1.43 22.56
N PHE A 169 5.54 1.05 23.41
CA PHE A 169 4.35 0.29 22.99
C PHE A 169 3.58 1.00 21.90
N TYR A 170 3.26 2.29 22.12
CA TYR A 170 2.48 3.03 21.13
C TYR A 170 3.23 3.25 19.82
N PHE A 171 4.53 3.51 19.91
CA PHE A 171 5.38 3.59 18.72
C PHE A 171 5.37 2.29 17.92
N ASP A 172 5.46 1.15 18.60
CA ASP A 172 5.44 -0.17 17.95
C ASP A 172 4.09 -0.43 17.28
N LEU A 173 2.98 -0.11 17.96
CA LEU A 173 1.63 -0.23 17.43
C LEU A 173 1.44 0.63 16.17
N ALA A 174 1.95 1.87 16.19
CA ALA A 174 1.91 2.77 15.03
C ALA A 174 2.72 2.23 13.84
N VAL A 175 3.91 1.66 14.09
CA VAL A 175 4.73 1.04 13.04
C VAL A 175 4.06 -0.22 12.50
N GLU A 176 3.53 -1.09 13.37
CA GLU A 176 2.76 -2.27 12.95
C GLU A 176 1.58 -1.87 12.07
N SER A 177 0.86 -0.81 12.44
CA SER A 177 -0.29 -0.28 11.68
C SER A 177 0.08 0.19 10.28
N LEU A 178 1.24 0.84 10.12
CA LEU A 178 1.67 1.42 8.84
C LEU A 178 2.36 0.42 7.92
N TYR A 179 3.18 -0.47 8.48
CA TYR A 179 4.07 -1.34 7.71
C TYR A 179 3.67 -2.81 7.74
N ALA A 180 2.73 -3.20 8.59
CA ALA A 180 2.39 -4.60 8.85
C ALA A 180 3.64 -5.44 9.22
N CYS A 181 4.59 -4.83 9.94
CA CYS A 181 5.80 -5.44 10.45
C CYS A 181 6.23 -4.77 11.76
N GLU A 182 7.15 -5.39 12.50
CA GLU A 182 7.72 -4.80 13.71
C GLU A 182 8.85 -3.81 13.38
N PRO A 183 9.14 -2.84 14.27
CA PRO A 183 10.27 -1.91 14.10
C PRO A 183 11.63 -2.59 13.88
N ARG A 184 11.80 -3.84 14.34
CA ARG A 184 13.02 -4.64 14.13
C ARG A 184 13.19 -5.18 12.71
N ASP A 185 12.11 -5.20 11.91
CA ASP A 185 12.09 -5.77 10.57
C ASP A 185 12.44 -4.72 9.49
N VAL A 186 12.28 -3.44 9.79
CA VAL A 186 12.46 -2.32 8.86
C VAL A 186 13.72 -1.50 9.19
N SER A 187 14.41 -1.00 8.16
CA SER A 187 15.56 -0.11 8.36
C SER A 187 15.10 1.31 8.74
N LEU A 188 15.92 2.03 9.51
CA LEU A 188 15.67 3.44 9.80
C LEU A 188 15.61 4.26 8.49
N LEU A 189 16.55 4.05 7.55
CA LEU A 189 16.55 4.74 6.27
C LEU A 189 15.27 4.48 5.47
N GLY A 190 14.75 3.24 5.50
CA GLY A 190 13.48 2.89 4.85
C GLY A 190 12.33 3.75 5.35
N VAL A 191 12.16 3.85 6.66
CA VAL A 191 11.12 4.69 7.28
C VAL A 191 11.34 6.18 6.95
N LEU A 192 12.57 6.67 7.03
CA LEU A 192 12.87 8.06 6.69
C LEU A 192 12.58 8.37 5.22
N SER A 193 12.84 7.41 4.32
CA SER A 193 12.51 7.52 2.89
C SER A 193 11.00 7.64 2.67
N ASP A 194 10.21 6.82 3.35
CA ASP A 194 8.73 6.84 3.21
C ASP A 194 8.14 8.16 3.74
N ILE A 195 8.69 8.68 4.84
CA ILE A 195 8.32 10.00 5.38
C ILE A 195 8.66 11.11 4.37
N ALA A 196 9.84 11.06 3.77
CA ALA A 196 10.26 12.04 2.77
C ALA A 196 9.39 11.96 1.50
N ALA A 197 9.01 10.75 1.07
CA ALA A 197 8.20 10.48 -0.12
C ALA A 197 6.73 10.90 0.03
N SER A 198 6.17 10.89 1.24
CA SER A 198 4.79 11.31 1.51
C SER A 198 4.65 12.83 1.74
N ASN A 199 5.74 13.57 1.80
CA ASN A 199 5.80 15.00 2.16
C ASN A 199 5.14 15.34 3.50
N SER A 200 4.80 14.35 4.32
CA SER A 200 4.16 14.56 5.61
C SER A 200 4.31 13.34 6.50
N PHE A 201 5.12 13.47 7.54
CA PHE A 201 5.10 12.53 8.66
C PHE A 201 3.78 12.63 9.45
N VAL A 202 3.28 13.85 9.59
CA VAL A 202 2.01 14.18 10.23
C VAL A 202 0.86 13.44 9.55
N GLY A 203 0.80 13.40 8.21
CA GLY A 203 -0.24 12.69 7.48
C GLY A 203 -0.18 11.15 7.54
N LEU A 204 0.89 10.56 8.11
CA LEU A 204 0.94 9.12 8.36
C LEU A 204 0.40 8.74 9.75
N PHE A 205 0.40 9.67 10.72
CA PHE A 205 0.05 9.41 12.11
C PHE A 205 -1.07 10.32 12.67
N GLU A 206 -1.39 11.43 12.00
CA GLU A 206 -2.49 12.32 12.36
C GLU A 206 -3.63 12.20 11.34
N LEU A 207 -4.86 12.03 11.80
CA LEU A 207 -6.05 11.77 10.98
C LEU A 207 -6.51 12.98 10.18
N GLU A 208 -6.24 14.21 10.63
CA GLU A 208 -6.52 15.41 9.86
C GLU A 208 -5.56 15.57 8.67
N ALA A 209 -6.08 15.50 7.46
CA ALA A 209 -5.35 15.44 6.20
C ALA A 209 -4.56 14.13 5.99
N SER A 210 -5.02 13.04 6.59
CA SER A 210 -4.37 11.73 6.54
C SER A 210 -4.57 11.02 5.21
N ALA A 211 -3.78 9.95 5.01
CA ALA A 211 -3.97 9.02 3.89
C ALA A 211 -5.29 8.24 3.97
N GLU A 212 -6.04 8.34 5.06
CA GLU A 212 -7.23 7.53 5.39
C GLU A 212 -8.54 8.33 5.44
N GLU A 213 -8.57 9.54 4.88
CA GLU A 213 -9.70 10.46 4.99
C GLU A 213 -10.92 10.02 4.18
N TYR A 214 -10.71 9.36 3.02
CA TYR A 214 -11.79 8.94 2.12
C TYR A 214 -11.66 7.48 1.72
N ARG A 215 -12.80 6.90 1.30
CA ARG A 215 -12.91 5.58 0.71
C ARG A 215 -13.68 5.66 -0.61
N PHE A 216 -13.50 4.65 -1.47
CA PHE A 216 -14.16 4.61 -2.79
C PHE A 216 -15.55 3.96 -2.72
N VAL A 217 -16.51 4.55 -3.39
CA VAL A 217 -17.84 3.95 -3.60
C VAL A 217 -17.68 2.69 -4.46
N GLY A 218 -18.15 1.56 -3.93
CA GLY A 218 -17.97 0.25 -4.55
C GLY A 218 -16.63 -0.43 -4.24
N GLY A 219 -15.74 0.26 -3.50
CA GLY A 219 -14.44 -0.22 -3.06
C GLY A 219 -13.29 0.17 -4.00
N ALA A 220 -12.07 0.20 -3.49
CA ALA A 220 -10.87 0.63 -4.23
C ALA A 220 -10.56 -0.25 -5.46
N GLN A 221 -11.01 -1.50 -5.48
CA GLN A 221 -10.85 -2.37 -6.64
C GLN A 221 -11.64 -1.88 -7.87
N GLU A 222 -12.69 -1.07 -7.69
CA GLU A 222 -13.51 -0.55 -8.78
C GLU A 222 -12.68 0.30 -9.76
N VAL A 223 -11.68 1.03 -9.27
CA VAL A 223 -10.71 1.76 -10.12
C VAL A 223 -10.01 0.82 -11.10
N SER A 224 -9.49 -0.31 -10.59
CA SER A 224 -8.83 -1.32 -11.42
C SER A 224 -9.79 -2.03 -12.37
N ILE A 225 -11.03 -2.26 -11.96
CA ILE A 225 -12.07 -2.88 -12.79
C ILE A 225 -12.40 -1.97 -13.99
N ARG A 226 -12.56 -0.67 -13.75
CA ARG A 226 -12.85 0.30 -14.83
C ARG A 226 -11.66 0.49 -15.76
N LEU A 227 -10.42 0.57 -15.23
CA LEU A 227 -9.21 0.56 -16.06
C LEU A 227 -9.13 -0.66 -16.98
N ALA A 228 -9.42 -1.84 -16.44
CA ALA A 228 -9.40 -3.07 -17.25
C ALA A 228 -10.50 -3.11 -18.32
N ARG A 229 -11.66 -2.51 -18.06
CA ARG A 229 -12.73 -2.34 -19.07
C ARG A 229 -12.29 -1.43 -20.21
N ASP A 230 -11.63 -0.31 -19.91
CA ASP A 230 -11.10 0.61 -20.93
C ASP A 230 -10.10 -0.09 -21.86
N LEU A 231 -9.36 -1.08 -21.35
CA LEU A 231 -8.37 -1.86 -22.09
C LEU A 231 -8.96 -3.00 -22.97
N GLU A 232 -10.26 -3.08 -23.13
CA GLU A 232 -11.03 -3.95 -24.02
C GLU A 232 -10.34 -5.26 -24.51
N GLY A 233 -10.39 -6.32 -23.69
CA GLY A 233 -9.88 -7.65 -24.07
C GLY A 233 -8.36 -7.78 -24.13
N ARG A 234 -7.61 -6.76 -23.74
CA ARG A 234 -6.14 -6.78 -23.65
C ARG A 234 -5.62 -7.26 -22.29
N VAL A 235 -6.49 -7.52 -21.35
CA VAL A 235 -6.13 -8.09 -20.03
C VAL A 235 -6.44 -9.58 -20.07
N VAL A 236 -5.41 -10.38 -19.89
CA VAL A 236 -5.50 -11.85 -19.89
C VAL A 236 -5.32 -12.34 -18.45
N LEU A 237 -6.40 -12.81 -17.85
CA LEU A 237 -6.41 -13.38 -16.50
C LEU A 237 -5.92 -14.83 -16.52
N GLY A 238 -5.56 -15.39 -15.36
CA GLY A 238 -5.08 -16.78 -15.22
C GLY A 238 -3.81 -17.04 -15.99
N SER A 239 -2.98 -16.02 -16.24
CA SER A 239 -1.79 -16.09 -17.10
C SER A 239 -0.51 -15.76 -16.32
N PRO A 240 -0.11 -16.59 -15.34
CA PRO A 240 1.10 -16.35 -14.58
C PRO A 240 2.34 -16.45 -15.47
N VAL A 241 3.11 -15.36 -15.52
CA VAL A 241 4.38 -15.28 -16.24
C VAL A 241 5.44 -16.06 -15.48
N ARG A 242 6.15 -16.95 -16.19
CA ARG A 242 7.20 -17.79 -15.61
C ARG A 242 8.60 -17.39 -16.04
N ARG A 243 8.70 -16.82 -17.25
CA ARG A 243 10.00 -16.49 -17.81
C ARG A 243 9.93 -15.30 -18.74
N ILE A 244 10.99 -14.47 -18.73
CA ILE A 244 11.17 -13.35 -19.65
C ILE A 244 12.56 -13.48 -20.28
N VAL A 245 12.59 -13.57 -21.60
CA VAL A 245 13.83 -13.70 -22.38
C VAL A 245 14.04 -12.44 -23.18
N GLN A 246 15.21 -11.81 -23.06
CA GLN A 246 15.64 -10.69 -23.90
C GLN A 246 16.58 -11.21 -24.98
N GLU A 247 16.16 -11.15 -26.23
CA GLU A 247 16.96 -11.63 -27.38
C GLU A 247 16.61 -10.84 -28.65
N GLY A 248 17.63 -10.48 -29.43
CA GLY A 248 17.43 -9.88 -30.76
C GLY A 248 16.76 -8.51 -30.77
N GLY A 249 16.80 -7.76 -29.66
CA GLY A 249 16.16 -6.47 -29.56
C GLY A 249 14.68 -6.52 -29.17
N GLU A 250 14.17 -7.67 -28.75
CA GLU A 250 12.80 -7.94 -28.30
C GLU A 250 12.79 -8.66 -26.95
N VAL A 251 11.62 -8.75 -26.34
CA VAL A 251 11.35 -9.63 -25.20
C VAL A 251 10.38 -10.74 -25.58
N LEU A 252 10.64 -11.95 -25.11
CA LEU A 252 9.70 -13.07 -25.13
C LEU A 252 9.23 -13.30 -23.71
N VAL A 253 7.94 -13.10 -23.46
CA VAL A 253 7.29 -13.31 -22.16
C VAL A 253 6.55 -14.65 -22.22
N GLU A 254 6.97 -15.59 -21.39
CA GLU A 254 6.41 -16.95 -21.34
C GLU A 254 5.50 -17.09 -20.12
N ALA A 255 4.21 -17.26 -20.34
CA ALA A 255 3.21 -17.59 -19.34
C ALA A 255 2.80 -19.08 -19.45
N ASP A 256 2.06 -19.58 -18.45
CA ASP A 256 1.66 -21.00 -18.41
C ASP A 256 0.88 -21.44 -19.66
N GLN A 257 0.10 -20.55 -20.27
CA GLN A 257 -0.81 -20.86 -21.36
C GLN A 257 -0.26 -20.48 -22.74
N ALA A 258 0.59 -19.46 -22.83
CA ALA A 258 1.08 -18.92 -24.08
C ALA A 258 2.37 -18.13 -23.92
N SER A 259 3.04 -17.84 -25.03
CA SER A 259 4.22 -16.97 -25.09
C SER A 259 3.93 -15.76 -25.98
N PHE A 260 4.40 -14.59 -25.55
CA PHE A 260 4.14 -13.30 -26.18
C PHE A 260 5.46 -12.61 -26.50
N ARG A 261 5.57 -12.03 -27.70
CA ARG A 261 6.71 -11.20 -28.08
C ARG A 261 6.33 -9.73 -28.04
N ALA A 262 7.24 -8.90 -27.55
CA ALA A 262 7.08 -7.45 -27.52
C ALA A 262 8.44 -6.74 -27.67
N GLU A 263 8.40 -5.44 -27.90
CA GLU A 263 9.62 -4.62 -27.87
C GLU A 263 10.08 -4.37 -26.44
N SER A 264 9.15 -4.28 -25.47
CA SER A 264 9.46 -4.04 -24.06
C SER A 264 8.52 -4.84 -23.13
N ALA A 265 8.96 -5.07 -21.90
CA ALA A 265 8.14 -5.61 -20.83
C ALA A 265 8.11 -4.64 -19.64
N ILE A 266 6.92 -4.44 -19.04
CA ILE A 266 6.77 -3.77 -17.74
C ILE A 266 6.41 -4.84 -16.71
N VAL A 267 7.26 -5.03 -15.71
CA VAL A 267 7.02 -5.97 -14.61
C VAL A 267 6.44 -5.20 -13.42
N ALA A 268 5.13 -5.32 -13.21
CA ALA A 268 4.34 -4.62 -12.20
C ALA A 268 3.93 -5.54 -11.04
N VAL A 269 4.87 -6.38 -10.58
CA VAL A 269 4.68 -7.27 -9.43
C VAL A 269 5.51 -6.78 -8.23
N PRO A 270 5.12 -7.11 -6.98
CA PRO A 270 5.92 -6.75 -5.80
C PRO A 270 7.38 -7.21 -5.94
N PRO A 271 8.36 -6.43 -5.45
CA PRO A 271 9.79 -6.80 -5.55
C PRO A 271 10.10 -8.21 -5.05
N ALA A 272 9.51 -8.63 -3.93
CA ALA A 272 9.65 -9.99 -3.39
C ALA A 272 9.24 -11.11 -4.37
N LEU A 273 8.42 -10.81 -5.36
CA LEU A 273 7.92 -11.79 -6.33
C LEU A 273 8.65 -11.73 -7.68
N ARG A 274 9.47 -10.71 -7.94
CA ARG A 274 10.26 -10.62 -9.18
C ARG A 274 11.15 -11.82 -9.35
N GLY A 275 11.78 -12.32 -8.28
CA GLY A 275 12.63 -13.53 -8.31
C GLY A 275 11.90 -14.86 -8.56
N ARG A 276 10.57 -14.86 -8.71
CA ARG A 276 9.78 -16.05 -9.13
C ARG A 276 9.62 -16.17 -10.65
N ILE A 277 10.02 -15.13 -11.36
CA ILE A 277 10.09 -15.11 -12.81
C ILE A 277 11.55 -15.42 -13.21
N GLU A 278 11.76 -16.36 -14.11
CA GLU A 278 13.08 -16.63 -14.68
C GLU A 278 13.41 -15.55 -15.71
N TYR A 279 14.60 -14.96 -15.63
CA TYR A 279 15.07 -13.96 -16.59
C TYR A 279 16.25 -14.50 -17.39
N VAL A 280 16.24 -14.27 -18.71
CA VAL A 280 17.33 -14.65 -19.61
C VAL A 280 17.72 -13.45 -20.50
N PRO A 281 18.94 -12.92 -20.40
CA PRO A 281 19.96 -13.28 -19.41
C PRO A 281 19.51 -13.02 -17.97
N ALA A 282 20.18 -13.63 -17.00
CA ALA A 282 19.90 -13.41 -15.57
C ALA A 282 19.97 -11.92 -15.22
N LEU A 283 19.13 -11.50 -14.29
CA LEU A 283 19.16 -10.13 -13.78
C LEU A 283 20.53 -9.81 -13.15
N PRO A 284 20.96 -8.55 -13.21
CA PRO A 284 22.12 -8.09 -12.44
C PRO A 284 21.99 -8.41 -10.94
N PRO A 285 23.08 -8.71 -10.23
CA PRO A 285 23.04 -9.09 -8.82
C PRO A 285 22.30 -8.08 -7.92
N MET A 286 22.29 -6.80 -8.27
CA MET A 286 21.57 -5.76 -7.55
C MET A 286 20.06 -5.98 -7.57
N HIS A 287 19.49 -6.34 -8.72
CA HIS A 287 18.06 -6.65 -8.87
C HIS A 287 17.68 -7.98 -8.23
N ASP A 288 18.53 -8.99 -8.36
CA ASP A 288 18.30 -10.29 -7.73
C ASP A 288 18.36 -10.17 -6.20
N GLY A 289 19.35 -9.46 -5.66
CA GLY A 289 19.47 -9.16 -4.23
C GLY A 289 18.30 -8.36 -3.67
N LEU A 290 17.76 -7.39 -4.43
CA LEU A 290 16.54 -6.67 -4.05
C LEU A 290 15.37 -7.64 -3.80
N SER A 291 15.14 -8.56 -4.73
CA SER A 291 14.04 -9.55 -4.64
C SER A 291 14.17 -10.48 -3.44
N GLN A 292 15.40 -10.81 -3.05
CA GLN A 292 15.67 -11.71 -1.91
C GLN A 292 15.57 -11.00 -0.55
N ARG A 293 15.76 -9.69 -0.50
CA ARG A 293 15.91 -8.92 0.75
C ARG A 293 14.77 -7.95 1.06
N MET A 294 13.74 -7.87 0.22
CA MET A 294 12.57 -7.03 0.43
C MET A 294 11.33 -7.90 0.68
N PRO A 295 11.16 -8.48 1.89
CA PRO A 295 9.99 -9.29 2.21
C PRO A 295 8.73 -8.43 2.23
N MET A 296 7.58 -9.06 2.02
CA MET A 296 6.29 -8.39 2.21
C MET A 296 5.97 -8.29 3.70
N GLY A 297 5.26 -7.23 4.10
CA GLY A 297 4.62 -7.15 5.40
C GLY A 297 3.62 -8.29 5.62
N ALA A 298 3.23 -8.56 6.86
CA ALA A 298 2.32 -9.63 7.20
C ALA A 298 1.02 -9.07 7.77
N VAL A 299 -0.10 -9.35 7.10
CA VAL A 299 -1.42 -8.86 7.52
C VAL A 299 -2.51 -9.88 7.23
N ILE A 300 -3.41 -10.08 8.20
CA ILE A 300 -4.72 -10.70 8.01
C ILE A 300 -5.75 -9.61 8.27
N LYS A 301 -6.54 -9.28 7.27
CA LYS A 301 -7.60 -8.28 7.36
C LYS A 301 -8.93 -8.99 7.57
N CYS A 302 -9.63 -8.65 8.65
CA CYS A 302 -10.84 -9.32 9.12
C CYS A 302 -12.02 -8.35 9.11
N HIS A 303 -13.20 -8.81 8.72
CA HIS A 303 -14.42 -8.03 8.69
C HIS A 303 -15.56 -8.81 9.33
N ALA A 304 -16.25 -8.18 10.28
CA ALA A 304 -17.51 -8.68 10.83
C ALA A 304 -18.62 -7.71 10.43
N VAL A 305 -19.68 -8.24 9.84
CA VAL A 305 -20.87 -7.52 9.37
C VAL A 305 -21.99 -7.71 10.39
N TYR A 306 -22.67 -6.62 10.74
CA TYR A 306 -23.75 -6.58 11.71
C TYR A 306 -25.00 -5.94 11.11
N ASP A 307 -26.19 -6.26 11.65
CA ASP A 307 -27.47 -5.66 11.22
C ASP A 307 -27.47 -4.12 11.36
N ALA A 308 -26.73 -3.61 12.35
CA ALA A 308 -26.55 -2.17 12.56
C ALA A 308 -25.16 -1.87 13.15
N PRO A 309 -24.62 -0.67 12.99
CA PRO A 309 -23.37 -0.25 13.63
C PRO A 309 -23.62 0.05 15.12
N PHE A 310 -23.85 -0.98 15.95
CA PHE A 310 -24.25 -0.87 17.36
C PHE A 310 -23.28 -0.03 18.21
N TRP A 311 -22.00 0.05 17.83
CA TRP A 311 -21.02 0.89 18.50
C TRP A 311 -21.32 2.41 18.36
N HIS A 312 -22.04 2.84 17.32
CA HIS A 312 -22.46 4.23 17.17
C HIS A 312 -23.47 4.63 18.26
N GLU A 313 -24.37 3.74 18.69
CA GLU A 313 -25.30 4.00 19.77
C GLU A 313 -24.59 4.22 21.10
N ALA A 314 -23.41 3.59 21.28
CA ALA A 314 -22.55 3.81 22.43
C ALA A 314 -21.68 5.09 22.30
N GLY A 315 -21.79 5.84 21.19
CA GLY A 315 -21.00 7.03 20.91
C GLY A 315 -19.54 6.72 20.55
N LEU A 316 -19.30 5.54 19.96
CA LEU A 316 -17.98 5.08 19.53
C LEU A 316 -17.86 5.12 18.00
N ASN A 317 -16.64 5.36 17.49
CA ASN A 317 -16.36 5.46 16.06
C ASN A 317 -15.89 4.13 15.41
N GLY A 318 -15.94 3.01 16.12
CA GLY A 318 -15.46 1.72 15.63
C GLY A 318 -13.94 1.55 15.63
N ARG A 319 -13.20 2.54 16.09
CA ARG A 319 -11.74 2.45 16.26
C ARG A 319 -11.40 1.90 17.64
N ALA A 320 -10.41 1.02 17.67
CA ALA A 320 -9.79 0.57 18.89
C ALA A 320 -8.29 0.37 18.68
N GLU A 321 -7.54 0.66 19.73
CA GLU A 321 -6.10 0.41 19.86
C GLU A 321 -5.86 -0.41 21.13
N SER A 322 -5.06 -1.47 21.03
CA SER A 322 -4.93 -2.44 22.13
C SER A 322 -3.57 -3.09 22.21
N ASP A 323 -3.16 -3.42 23.44
CA ASP A 323 -2.01 -4.29 23.72
C ASP A 323 -2.39 -5.79 23.81
N ALA A 324 -3.68 -6.14 23.67
CA ALA A 324 -4.19 -7.47 23.95
C ALA A 324 -4.92 -8.11 22.78
N GLY A 325 -4.63 -9.39 22.57
CA GLY A 325 -5.22 -10.20 21.50
C GLY A 325 -4.54 -10.01 20.16
N PRO A 326 -4.93 -10.79 19.13
CA PRO A 326 -4.30 -10.71 17.81
C PRO A 326 -4.75 -9.48 17.01
N CYS A 327 -5.96 -8.98 17.25
CA CYS A 327 -6.54 -7.84 16.54
C CYS A 327 -6.41 -6.59 17.42
N LYS A 328 -5.29 -5.89 17.29
CA LYS A 328 -4.95 -4.74 18.12
C LYS A 328 -5.49 -3.42 17.58
N ILE A 329 -5.85 -3.37 16.31
CA ILE A 329 -6.32 -2.18 15.61
C ILE A 329 -7.61 -2.51 14.90
N THR A 330 -8.62 -1.64 15.07
CA THR A 330 -9.90 -1.75 14.39
C THR A 330 -10.32 -0.43 13.77
N CYS A 331 -11.25 -0.48 12.83
CA CYS A 331 -11.93 0.68 12.28
C CYS A 331 -13.36 0.34 11.85
N ASP A 332 -14.19 1.36 11.76
CA ASP A 332 -15.48 1.29 11.10
C ASP A 332 -15.30 1.21 9.58
N ASN A 333 -15.89 0.22 8.97
CA ASN A 333 -15.87 0.03 7.52
C ASN A 333 -17.29 0.06 6.91
N SER A 334 -18.27 0.56 7.65
CA SER A 334 -19.63 0.76 7.19
C SER A 334 -19.67 1.71 6.00
N ALA A 335 -20.53 1.45 5.03
CA ALA A 335 -20.73 2.35 3.92
C ALA A 335 -21.82 3.38 4.27
N PRO A 336 -21.71 4.65 3.83
CA PRO A 336 -22.73 5.64 4.12
C PRO A 336 -24.08 5.26 3.51
N GLY A 337 -25.15 5.50 4.27
CA GLY A 337 -26.52 5.21 3.85
C GLY A 337 -26.94 3.73 3.96
N ASN A 338 -26.06 2.84 4.41
CA ASN A 338 -26.41 1.48 4.76
C ASN A 338 -26.86 1.39 6.23
N GLU A 339 -27.87 0.55 6.49
CA GLU A 339 -28.28 0.24 7.87
C GLU A 339 -27.29 -0.73 8.54
N THR A 340 -26.55 -1.52 7.75
CA THR A 340 -25.60 -2.52 8.22
C THR A 340 -24.29 -1.89 8.71
N GLY A 341 -23.78 -2.37 9.85
CA GLY A 341 -22.46 -2.03 10.39
C GLY A 341 -21.37 -2.99 9.93
N VAL A 342 -20.17 -2.49 9.73
CA VAL A 342 -18.99 -3.32 9.42
C VAL A 342 -17.82 -2.91 10.32
N LEU A 343 -17.40 -3.79 11.23
CA LEU A 343 -16.14 -3.66 11.94
C LEU A 343 -15.03 -4.34 11.15
N THR A 344 -13.95 -3.61 10.94
CA THR A 344 -12.70 -4.15 10.37
C THR A 344 -11.66 -4.24 11.46
N GLY A 345 -10.95 -5.36 11.48
CA GLY A 345 -9.82 -5.58 12.36
C GLY A 345 -8.59 -6.05 11.61
N PHE A 346 -7.43 -5.74 12.16
CA PHE A 346 -6.14 -6.09 11.58
C PHE A 346 -5.34 -6.96 12.53
N ILE A 347 -4.90 -8.12 12.04
CA ILE A 347 -3.86 -8.93 12.66
C ILE A 347 -2.59 -8.64 11.88
N LEU A 348 -1.55 -8.10 12.54
CA LEU A 348 -0.38 -7.51 11.89
C LEU A 348 0.93 -8.18 12.32
N GLY A 349 1.94 -8.08 11.49
CA GLY A 349 3.32 -8.43 11.83
C GLY A 349 3.49 -9.87 12.34
N ALA A 350 4.10 -10.02 13.51
CA ALA A 350 4.35 -11.31 14.15
C ALA A 350 3.05 -12.04 14.48
N ASP A 351 2.01 -11.32 14.92
CA ASP A 351 0.71 -11.89 15.18
C ASP A 351 0.11 -12.47 13.89
N ALA A 352 0.18 -11.78 12.75
CA ALA A 352 -0.29 -12.32 11.48
C ALA A 352 0.46 -13.59 11.07
N ARG A 353 1.78 -13.61 11.22
CA ARG A 353 2.60 -14.82 10.95
C ARG A 353 2.22 -15.99 11.85
N GLN A 354 1.93 -15.73 13.11
CA GLN A 354 1.53 -16.76 14.07
C GLN A 354 0.09 -17.25 13.83
N TRP A 355 -0.84 -16.32 13.65
CA TRP A 355 -2.26 -16.62 13.49
C TRP A 355 -2.59 -17.19 12.11
N GLY A 356 -1.84 -16.84 11.06
CA GLY A 356 -1.95 -17.43 9.74
C GLY A 356 -1.74 -18.96 9.73
N CYS A 357 -1.01 -19.50 10.73
CA CYS A 357 -0.84 -20.95 10.89
C CYS A 357 -2.02 -21.64 11.61
N ARG A 358 -3.02 -20.88 12.11
CA ARG A 358 -4.18 -21.44 12.84
C ARG A 358 -5.36 -21.64 11.92
N PRO A 359 -6.32 -22.53 12.28
CA PRO A 359 -7.58 -22.67 11.56
C PRO A 359 -8.36 -21.35 11.50
N ALA A 360 -9.08 -21.11 10.40
CA ALA A 360 -9.87 -19.89 10.21
C ALA A 360 -10.89 -19.65 11.33
N GLN A 361 -11.56 -20.73 11.81
CA GLN A 361 -12.53 -20.63 12.91
C GLN A 361 -11.91 -20.16 14.23
N GLU A 362 -10.65 -20.53 14.49
CA GLU A 362 -9.94 -20.05 15.68
C GLU A 362 -9.60 -18.58 15.56
N ARG A 363 -9.22 -18.12 14.35
CA ARG A 363 -8.95 -16.70 14.07
C ARG A 363 -10.23 -15.87 14.20
N GLU A 364 -11.32 -16.28 13.55
CA GLU A 364 -12.61 -15.63 13.65
C GLU A 364 -13.03 -15.44 15.10
N ARG A 365 -13.00 -16.52 15.90
CA ARG A 365 -13.32 -16.46 17.32
C ARG A 365 -12.45 -15.44 18.07
N ALA A 366 -11.14 -15.47 17.86
CA ALA A 366 -10.21 -14.57 18.54
C ALA A 366 -10.42 -13.10 18.14
N VAL A 367 -10.79 -12.84 16.88
CA VAL A 367 -11.13 -11.49 16.39
C VAL A 367 -12.43 -11.00 17.03
N LEU A 368 -13.46 -11.85 17.09
CA LEU A 368 -14.74 -11.49 17.74
C LEU A 368 -14.55 -11.28 19.25
N GLU A 369 -13.69 -12.06 19.93
CA GLU A 369 -13.30 -11.81 21.32
C GLU A 369 -12.61 -10.44 21.50
N CYS A 370 -11.79 -9.99 20.53
CA CYS A 370 -11.23 -8.65 20.53
C CYS A 370 -12.32 -7.58 20.36
N PHE A 371 -13.20 -7.74 19.35
CA PHE A 371 -14.28 -6.79 19.10
C PHE A 371 -15.24 -6.69 20.30
N ALA A 372 -15.59 -7.80 20.94
CA ALA A 372 -16.44 -7.80 22.14
C ALA A 372 -15.76 -7.07 23.32
N ARG A 373 -14.44 -7.24 23.46
CA ARG A 373 -13.66 -6.52 24.49
C ARG A 373 -13.70 -4.99 24.28
N TYR A 374 -13.74 -4.56 23.03
CA TYR A 374 -13.71 -3.14 22.70
C TYR A 374 -15.11 -2.52 22.66
N PHE A 375 -16.08 -3.20 22.06
CA PHE A 375 -17.36 -2.62 21.68
C PHE A 375 -18.58 -3.23 22.38
N GLY A 376 -18.44 -4.35 23.10
CA GLY A 376 -19.52 -5.01 23.81
C GLY A 376 -19.88 -6.38 23.27
N GLU A 377 -20.79 -7.08 23.99
CA GLU A 377 -21.18 -8.47 23.73
C GLU A 377 -21.88 -8.66 22.38
N GLU A 378 -22.48 -7.60 21.84
CA GLU A 378 -23.13 -7.59 20.51
C GLU A 378 -22.16 -8.01 19.40
N ALA A 379 -20.87 -7.75 19.58
CA ALA A 379 -19.83 -8.13 18.65
C ALA A 379 -19.70 -9.67 18.43
N PHE A 380 -20.22 -10.49 19.33
CA PHE A 380 -20.25 -11.94 19.16
C PHE A 380 -21.31 -12.45 18.18
N SER A 381 -22.20 -11.58 17.69
CA SER A 381 -23.34 -11.95 16.84
C SER A 381 -23.30 -11.28 15.46
N PRO A 382 -22.19 -11.41 14.67
CA PRO A 382 -22.19 -10.88 13.31
C PRO A 382 -23.15 -11.67 12.43
N ILE A 383 -23.79 -11.01 11.46
CA ILE A 383 -24.58 -11.66 10.41
C ILE A 383 -23.66 -12.24 9.33
N GLY A 384 -22.43 -11.80 9.24
CA GLY A 384 -21.42 -12.32 8.32
C GLY A 384 -20.01 -12.02 8.78
N TYR A 385 -19.08 -12.90 8.43
CA TYR A 385 -17.65 -12.73 8.69
C TYR A 385 -16.83 -13.10 7.44
N ALA A 386 -15.78 -12.33 7.19
CA ALA A 386 -14.81 -12.65 6.16
C ALA A 386 -13.41 -12.18 6.57
N GLU A 387 -12.40 -12.91 6.13
CA GLU A 387 -11.01 -12.54 6.33
C GLU A 387 -10.18 -12.78 5.06
N THR A 388 -9.06 -12.09 4.94
CA THR A 388 -8.04 -12.36 3.94
C THR A 388 -6.67 -12.38 4.62
N ASP A 389 -6.04 -13.54 4.61
CA ASP A 389 -4.64 -13.70 4.93
C ASP A 389 -3.82 -13.37 3.67
N TRP A 390 -3.26 -12.16 3.62
CA TRP A 390 -2.47 -11.71 2.49
C TRP A 390 -1.16 -12.49 2.34
N GLY A 391 -0.65 -13.10 3.41
CA GLY A 391 0.49 -14.00 3.36
C GLY A 391 0.20 -15.30 2.57
N ALA A 392 -1.04 -15.75 2.58
CA ALA A 392 -1.50 -16.92 1.84
C ALA A 392 -1.82 -16.60 0.36
N GLU A 393 -2.02 -15.33 0.00
CA GLU A 393 -2.29 -14.91 -1.38
C GLU A 393 -1.07 -15.15 -2.29
N VAL A 394 -1.18 -16.12 -3.20
CA VAL A 394 -0.05 -16.67 -3.98
C VAL A 394 0.72 -15.60 -4.76
N TYR A 395 0.02 -14.60 -5.29
CA TYR A 395 0.57 -13.55 -6.15
C TYR A 395 0.77 -12.21 -5.44
N SER A 396 0.62 -12.17 -4.11
CA SER A 396 0.96 -11.02 -3.25
C SER A 396 1.95 -11.41 -2.17
N ARG A 397 1.73 -12.54 -1.48
CA ARG A 397 2.57 -13.12 -0.42
C ARG A 397 2.77 -12.23 0.79
N GLY A 398 1.83 -11.33 1.00
CA GLY A 398 1.80 -10.37 2.10
C GLY A 398 1.21 -9.03 1.69
N GLY A 399 1.22 -8.09 2.59
CA GLY A 399 0.76 -6.70 2.51
C GLY A 399 1.29 -5.91 3.74
N TYR A 400 1.21 -4.60 3.77
CA TYR A 400 0.62 -3.80 2.72
C TYR A 400 1.54 -3.67 1.51
N ALA A 401 2.87 -3.51 1.76
CA ALA A 401 3.94 -3.36 0.78
C ALA A 401 5.17 -4.20 1.14
N GLY A 402 6.19 -4.14 0.30
CA GLY A 402 7.52 -4.68 0.61
C GLY A 402 8.21 -3.87 1.69
N VAL A 403 8.82 -4.54 2.66
CA VAL A 403 9.50 -3.92 3.80
C VAL A 403 10.99 -3.75 3.49
N PRO A 404 11.52 -2.51 3.51
CA PRO A 404 12.95 -2.28 3.31
C PRO A 404 13.74 -2.71 4.55
N THR A 405 14.36 -3.90 4.48
CA THR A 405 15.20 -4.43 5.56
C THR A 405 16.54 -3.69 5.67
N PRO A 406 17.25 -3.75 6.81
CA PRO A 406 18.56 -3.11 6.95
C PRO A 406 19.56 -3.50 5.84
N GLY A 407 20.22 -2.49 5.28
CA GLY A 407 21.18 -2.60 4.16
C GLY A 407 20.54 -2.76 2.78
N LEU A 408 19.19 -2.75 2.67
CA LEU A 408 18.51 -2.92 1.40
C LEU A 408 18.66 -1.70 0.49
N LEU A 409 18.35 -0.52 1.01
CA LEU A 409 18.32 0.69 0.19
C LEU A 409 19.72 1.13 -0.24
N LEU A 410 20.71 0.98 0.63
CA LEU A 410 22.10 1.29 0.31
C LEU A 410 22.64 0.39 -0.80
N ASP A 411 22.42 -0.93 -0.71
CA ASP A 411 23.01 -1.91 -1.61
C ASP A 411 22.18 -2.11 -2.90
N HIS A 412 20.84 -1.95 -2.83
CA HIS A 412 19.92 -2.35 -3.88
C HIS A 412 18.88 -1.29 -4.27
N GLY A 413 18.87 -0.11 -3.63
CA GLY A 413 17.88 0.95 -3.88
C GLY A 413 17.67 1.31 -5.35
N PRO A 414 18.72 1.56 -6.14
CA PRO A 414 18.58 1.85 -7.57
C PRO A 414 17.80 0.79 -8.35
N ALA A 415 17.92 -0.51 -7.99
CA ALA A 415 17.25 -1.61 -8.64
C ALA A 415 15.71 -1.60 -8.48
N LEU A 416 15.17 -0.74 -7.63
CA LEU A 416 13.72 -0.53 -7.56
C LEU A 416 13.17 -0.01 -8.88
N GLN A 417 13.89 0.90 -9.55
CA GLN A 417 13.45 1.64 -10.73
C GLN A 417 14.28 1.42 -11.98
N GLU A 418 15.61 1.21 -11.86
CA GLU A 418 16.50 1.11 -13.01
C GLU A 418 16.09 -0.02 -13.96
N PRO A 419 15.80 0.28 -15.25
CA PRO A 419 15.47 -0.74 -16.22
C PRO A 419 16.63 -1.71 -16.48
N VAL A 420 16.31 -2.97 -16.80
CA VAL A 420 17.29 -3.97 -17.24
C VAL A 420 17.06 -4.26 -18.71
N GLY A 421 17.79 -3.57 -19.56
CA GLY A 421 17.60 -3.66 -21.01
C GLY A 421 16.20 -3.19 -21.41
N ARG A 422 15.34 -4.13 -21.85
CA ARG A 422 13.96 -3.86 -22.26
C ARG A 422 12.91 -4.18 -21.20
N ILE A 423 13.35 -4.47 -19.98
CA ILE A 423 12.50 -4.76 -18.84
C ILE A 423 12.45 -3.51 -17.95
N HIS A 424 11.25 -2.97 -17.75
CA HIS A 424 10.94 -1.84 -16.91
C HIS A 424 10.18 -2.29 -15.67
N TRP A 425 10.26 -1.54 -14.59
CA TRP A 425 9.67 -1.91 -13.31
C TRP A 425 8.56 -0.94 -12.91
N ALA A 426 7.43 -1.49 -12.47
CA ALA A 426 6.35 -0.73 -11.84
C ALA A 426 5.88 -1.44 -10.57
N GLY A 427 5.04 -0.80 -9.80
CA GLY A 427 4.54 -1.28 -8.53
C GLY A 427 4.72 -0.22 -7.43
N ALA A 428 3.88 -0.21 -6.43
CA ALA A 428 3.86 0.81 -5.39
C ALA A 428 5.22 1.01 -4.72
N GLU A 429 6.01 -0.06 -4.55
CA GLU A 429 7.35 -0.03 -3.96
C GLU A 429 8.40 0.64 -4.84
N THR A 430 8.08 0.91 -6.10
CA THR A 430 9.01 1.57 -7.04
C THR A 430 8.70 3.05 -7.23
N ALA A 431 7.74 3.57 -6.49
CA ALA A 431 7.34 4.97 -6.55
C ALA A 431 8.30 5.88 -5.79
N VAL A 432 8.43 7.12 -6.25
CA VAL A 432 9.14 8.20 -5.56
C VAL A 432 8.22 8.88 -4.54
N GLU A 433 6.95 9.09 -4.90
CA GLU A 433 5.94 9.68 -4.04
C GLU A 433 4.98 8.61 -3.54
N TRP A 434 4.62 8.65 -2.27
CA TRP A 434 3.67 7.72 -1.66
C TRP A 434 4.02 6.24 -1.91
N ASN A 435 5.28 5.88 -1.67
CA ASN A 435 5.76 4.50 -1.76
C ASN A 435 4.86 3.54 -0.95
N GLY A 436 4.52 2.39 -1.53
CA GLY A 436 3.63 1.42 -0.89
C GLY A 436 2.13 1.71 -0.98
N TYR A 437 1.70 2.91 -1.36
CA TYR A 437 0.30 3.34 -1.48
C TYR A 437 -0.27 3.17 -2.90
N MET A 438 -1.59 3.33 -3.04
CA MET A 438 -2.27 3.34 -4.34
C MET A 438 -1.80 4.50 -5.22
N GLU A 439 -1.51 5.66 -4.63
CA GLU A 439 -0.91 6.82 -5.31
C GLU A 439 0.42 6.45 -5.96
N GLY A 440 1.33 5.81 -5.20
CA GLY A 440 2.61 5.35 -5.71
C GLY A 440 2.47 4.27 -6.79
N ALA A 441 1.45 3.41 -6.70
CA ALA A 441 1.17 2.45 -7.77
C ALA A 441 0.83 3.16 -9.08
N VAL A 442 0.00 4.21 -9.05
CA VAL A 442 -0.35 5.02 -10.23
C VAL A 442 0.89 5.76 -10.75
N GLU A 443 1.64 6.44 -9.87
CA GLU A 443 2.88 7.15 -10.21
C GLU A 443 3.87 6.25 -10.95
N SER A 444 4.17 5.08 -10.37
CA SER A 444 5.13 4.13 -10.94
C SER A 444 4.67 3.56 -12.29
N GLY A 445 3.37 3.34 -12.46
CA GLY A 445 2.78 2.93 -13.73
C GLY A 445 2.96 3.98 -14.83
N GLU A 446 2.73 5.26 -14.50
CA GLU A 446 2.95 6.38 -15.41
C GLU A 446 4.43 6.56 -15.78
N ARG A 447 5.34 6.39 -14.80
CA ARG A 447 6.78 6.44 -15.01
C ARG A 447 7.23 5.33 -15.97
N ALA A 448 6.87 4.08 -15.68
CA ALA A 448 7.27 2.94 -16.50
C ALA A 448 6.72 3.05 -17.94
N ALA A 449 5.50 3.55 -18.13
CA ALA A 449 4.95 3.82 -19.45
C ALA A 449 5.76 4.87 -20.21
N ARG A 450 6.16 5.99 -19.56
CA ARG A 450 7.02 7.02 -20.18
C ARG A 450 8.38 6.44 -20.60
N GLU A 451 8.99 5.60 -19.78
CA GLU A 451 10.26 4.93 -20.09
C GLU A 451 10.13 4.07 -21.36
N VAL A 452 9.07 3.24 -21.45
CA VAL A 452 8.81 2.39 -22.62
C VAL A 452 8.56 3.24 -23.87
N LEU A 453 7.73 4.28 -23.79
CA LEU A 453 7.46 5.18 -24.93
C LEU A 453 8.72 5.89 -25.43
N SER A 454 9.61 6.29 -24.53
CA SER A 454 10.93 6.85 -24.90
C SER A 454 11.79 5.83 -25.63
N ALA A 455 11.81 4.58 -25.16
CA ALA A 455 12.55 3.50 -25.79
C ALA A 455 11.99 3.17 -27.20
N LEU A 456 10.67 3.10 -27.36
CA LEU A 456 10.01 2.88 -28.64
C LEU A 456 10.27 4.00 -29.68
N SER A 457 10.36 5.23 -29.21
CA SER A 457 10.63 6.41 -30.07
C SER A 457 12.08 6.56 -30.47
N GLY A 458 13.00 5.77 -29.93
CA GLY A 458 14.46 5.91 -30.12
C GLY A 458 15.04 7.20 -29.50
N ILE A 459 14.27 7.89 -28.68
CA ILE A 459 14.65 9.08 -27.92
C ILE A 459 15.14 8.58 -26.56
N GLY A 460 16.36 8.92 -26.15
CA GLY A 460 16.86 8.58 -24.81
C GLY A 460 15.92 9.10 -23.70
N PRO A 461 16.06 8.63 -22.44
CA PRO A 461 15.16 8.96 -21.36
C PRO A 461 15.01 10.47 -21.21
N LEU A 462 13.75 10.94 -21.25
CA LEU A 462 13.43 12.36 -21.02
C LEU A 462 13.71 12.68 -19.53
N PRO A 463 14.33 13.83 -19.23
CA PRO A 463 14.55 14.24 -17.85
C PRO A 463 13.20 14.36 -17.13
N VAL A 464 13.14 13.88 -15.89
CA VAL A 464 11.98 14.04 -15.01
C VAL A 464 11.81 15.53 -14.74
N THR A 465 10.87 16.18 -15.41
CA THR A 465 10.44 17.54 -15.05
C THR A 465 9.62 17.42 -13.78
N ALA A 466 10.20 17.84 -12.65
CA ALA A 466 9.44 18.10 -11.45
C ALA A 466 8.30 19.09 -11.81
N VAL A 467 7.06 18.68 -11.59
CA VAL A 467 5.92 19.58 -11.66
C VAL A 467 6.04 20.49 -10.43
N SER A 468 6.65 21.67 -10.64
CA SER A 468 6.76 22.71 -9.61
C SER A 468 5.35 23.26 -9.35
N GLY A 469 4.71 22.73 -8.30
CA GLY A 469 3.42 23.21 -7.81
C GLY A 469 3.57 24.44 -6.92
N GLU A 470 3.98 25.58 -7.49
CA GLU A 470 4.06 26.87 -6.77
C GLU A 470 3.17 27.97 -7.36
N ASP A 471 2.11 27.64 -8.08
CA ASP A 471 1.18 28.69 -8.54
C ASP A 471 -0.27 28.19 -8.44
N ASP A 472 -0.93 28.31 -7.29
CA ASP A 472 -2.37 28.62 -7.21
C ASP A 472 -2.96 28.78 -5.77
N LEU A 473 -2.14 28.85 -4.71
CA LEU A 473 -2.67 29.08 -3.36
C LEU A 473 -2.69 30.57 -2.94
N SER A 474 -2.09 31.48 -3.72
CA SER A 474 -2.08 32.92 -3.42
C SER A 474 -3.30 33.69 -3.93
N GLU A 475 -3.99 33.22 -4.96
CA GLU A 475 -5.17 33.92 -5.50
C GLU A 475 -6.49 33.58 -4.79
N LYS A 476 -6.67 32.33 -4.30
CA LYS A 476 -7.90 31.95 -3.58
C LYS A 476 -8.02 32.53 -2.16
N LYS A 477 -6.90 32.89 -1.52
CA LYS A 477 -6.93 33.59 -0.22
C LYS A 477 -7.25 35.09 -0.33
N ARG A 478 -7.01 35.71 -1.48
CA ARG A 478 -7.40 37.12 -1.72
C ARG A 478 -8.87 37.33 -2.07
N ALA A 479 -9.56 36.31 -2.57
CA ALA A 479 -10.97 36.40 -2.93
C ALA A 479 -11.95 36.21 -1.74
N LYS A 480 -11.55 35.49 -0.66
CA LYS A 480 -12.37 35.30 0.55
C LYS A 480 -12.27 36.43 1.57
N GLY A 481 -11.25 37.31 1.48
CA GLY A 481 -11.04 38.43 2.41
C GLY A 481 -11.86 39.70 2.12
N ARG A 482 -12.66 39.74 1.04
CA ARG A 482 -13.42 40.93 0.63
C ARG A 482 -14.94 40.86 0.82
N ARG A 483 -15.49 39.84 1.47
CA ARG A 483 -16.96 39.73 1.69
C ARG A 483 -17.42 39.83 3.15
N HIS A 484 -16.59 40.34 4.07
CA HIS A 484 -17.03 40.68 5.41
C HIS A 484 -16.45 42.03 5.85
N ARG A 485 -16.76 43.09 5.14
CA ARG A 485 -16.85 44.49 5.61
C ARG A 485 -17.71 45.25 4.59
N GLY A 486 -18.98 45.33 4.89
CA GLY A 486 -19.97 46.10 4.23
C GLY A 486 -21.33 45.85 4.88
#